data_f52f081b2606d0e1f71ba413cab185be
#
_entry.id   f52f081b2606d0e1f71ba413cab185be
#
_cell.length_a   1.000
_cell.length_b   1.000
_cell.length_c   1.000
_cell.angle_alpha   90.00
_cell.angle_beta   90.00
_cell.angle_gamma   90.00
#
_symmetry.space_group_name_H-M   'P 1'
#
loop_
_entity.id
_entity.type
_entity.pdbx_description
1 polymer ?
#
loop_
_entity_poly.entity_id
_entity_poly.type
_entity_poly.pdbx_seq_one_letter_code
_entity_poly.pdbx_strand_id
1 'polypeptide(L)'
;MKQIKKGYEFGKMALELVNKLKADEVRARVMVIFHGFLSYWREPLRNSLEPLLEAYQFAKKMGDLLYASFGLYYNSALRFYTGQYLPQVFENQSNILKEIREMNQDLVYLISAIENQMVHNLIEVQDDPLTYRYNGFDQEKMFEKLDEIQDQASKFDYYHGKLLLACIFNNYSEGIKFIDLANKYCDEASSRQITYPTFVLVNTLASYQHLPLSKVPDEVNKRLKDLKSLEKTMQLFAINAPNNFQGMLYFIQACRLQYHGKQDAAIKQYLASIEHAKKEQFIHLEALFREQLALYYIQTGKMEFGEMMLKKSFSCYKTWGARAKLNDLIHKHPAILRDESSVVQQNDAFSYQNVRDM
;
A
#
# COMPACT_ATOMS: atom_id res chain seq x y z
N MET A 1 -10.47 1.51 17.54
CA MET A 1 -11.22 2.07 16.38
C MET A 1 -12.72 2.34 16.58
N LYS A 2 -13.33 2.02 17.73
CA LYS A 2 -14.77 2.31 18.02
C LYS A 2 -15.15 3.81 18.06
N GLN A 3 -14.19 4.74 17.86
CA GLN A 3 -14.41 6.18 18.02
C GLN A 3 -13.79 7.02 16.87
N ILE A 4 -13.75 6.47 15.64
CA ILE A 4 -13.21 7.19 14.46
C ILE A 4 -13.80 8.61 14.35
N LYS A 5 -15.15 8.72 14.43
CA LYS A 5 -15.83 10.03 14.34
C LYS A 5 -15.35 11.00 15.42
N LYS A 6 -15.27 10.54 16.68
CA LYS A 6 -14.84 11.42 17.79
C LYS A 6 -13.38 11.84 17.61
N GLY A 7 -12.49 10.92 17.24
CA GLY A 7 -11.08 11.25 16.99
C GLY A 7 -10.92 12.30 15.90
N TYR A 8 -11.65 12.15 14.80
CA TYR A 8 -11.68 13.14 13.72
C TYR A 8 -12.19 14.51 14.20
N GLU A 9 -13.33 14.57 14.92
CA GLU A 9 -13.89 15.83 15.45
C GLU A 9 -12.92 16.53 16.42
N PHE A 10 -12.26 15.78 17.31
CA PHE A 10 -11.24 16.34 18.21
C PHE A 10 -10.02 16.87 17.44
N GLY A 11 -9.55 16.14 16.42
CA GLY A 11 -8.45 16.60 15.60
C GLY A 11 -8.78 17.88 14.84
N LYS A 12 -9.99 17.96 14.27
CA LYS A 12 -10.48 19.16 13.59
C LYS A 12 -10.60 20.36 14.53
N MET A 13 -11.16 20.14 15.71
CA MET A 13 -11.23 21.18 16.75
C MET A 13 -9.84 21.64 17.19
N ALA A 14 -8.85 20.74 17.28
CA ALA A 14 -7.47 21.11 17.60
C ALA A 14 -6.86 22.02 16.53
N LEU A 15 -7.07 21.73 15.23
CA LEU A 15 -6.64 22.60 14.14
C LEU A 15 -7.28 23.99 14.20
N GLU A 16 -8.59 24.05 14.45
CA GLU A 16 -9.33 25.32 14.59
C GLU A 16 -8.80 26.13 15.79
N LEU A 17 -8.53 25.46 16.91
CA LEU A 17 -8.02 26.10 18.11
C LEU A 17 -6.61 26.68 17.91
N VAL A 18 -5.71 25.92 17.29
CA VAL A 18 -4.35 26.38 16.93
C VAL A 18 -4.40 27.63 16.06
N ASN A 19 -5.28 27.63 15.05
CA ASN A 19 -5.46 28.78 14.17
C ASN A 19 -6.03 30.01 14.93
N LYS A 20 -7.04 29.81 15.78
CA LYS A 20 -7.69 30.87 16.57
C LYS A 20 -6.74 31.51 17.59
N LEU A 21 -5.93 30.68 18.25
CA LEU A 21 -4.97 31.15 19.28
C LEU A 21 -3.63 31.60 18.68
N LYS A 22 -3.40 31.40 17.37
CA LYS A 22 -2.12 31.63 16.69
C LYS A 22 -0.97 30.87 17.38
N ALA A 23 -1.25 29.65 17.87
CA ALA A 23 -0.30 28.82 18.60
C ALA A 23 0.68 28.15 17.64
N ASP A 24 1.58 28.96 17.09
CA ASP A 24 2.49 28.54 16.01
C ASP A 24 3.47 27.45 16.46
N GLU A 25 3.85 27.41 17.73
CA GLU A 25 4.76 26.44 18.34
C GLU A 25 4.25 24.98 18.28
N VAL A 26 2.92 24.78 18.20
CA VAL A 26 2.31 23.43 18.12
C VAL A 26 1.62 23.16 16.80
N ARG A 27 1.53 24.15 15.90
CA ARG A 27 0.78 24.06 14.64
C ARG A 27 1.20 22.86 13.79
N ALA A 28 2.50 22.71 13.53
CA ALA A 28 3.01 21.61 12.71
C ALA A 28 2.66 20.24 13.30
N ARG A 29 2.78 20.09 14.61
CA ARG A 29 2.45 18.84 15.31
C ARG A 29 0.99 18.47 15.15
N VAL A 30 0.09 19.44 15.34
CA VAL A 30 -1.35 19.22 15.18
C VAL A 30 -1.70 18.90 13.73
N MET A 31 -1.09 19.57 12.75
CA MET A 31 -1.29 19.29 11.33
C MET A 31 -0.82 17.89 10.96
N VAL A 32 0.39 17.47 11.37
CA VAL A 32 0.93 16.14 11.10
C VAL A 32 0.04 15.06 11.73
N ILE A 33 -0.35 15.22 12.99
CA ILE A 33 -1.22 14.25 13.68
C ILE A 33 -2.58 14.17 13.00
N PHE A 34 -3.19 15.31 12.65
CA PHE A 34 -4.51 15.29 12.01
C PHE A 34 -4.45 14.69 10.61
N HIS A 35 -3.56 15.16 9.73
CA HIS A 35 -3.50 14.73 8.34
C HIS A 35 -2.78 13.39 8.14
N GLY A 36 -1.84 13.03 9.03
CA GLY A 36 -1.13 11.75 8.99
C GLY A 36 -1.87 10.58 9.63
N PHE A 37 -2.81 10.84 10.59
CA PHE A 37 -3.44 9.74 11.34
C PHE A 37 -4.97 9.80 11.44
N LEU A 38 -5.62 10.96 11.26
CA LEU A 38 -7.04 11.10 11.58
C LEU A 38 -7.92 11.42 10.38
N SER A 39 -7.48 12.29 9.47
CA SER A 39 -8.33 12.84 8.40
C SER A 39 -8.80 11.77 7.43
N TYR A 40 -7.94 10.87 7.00
CA TYR A 40 -8.25 9.85 6.00
C TYR A 40 -9.26 8.78 6.48
N TRP A 41 -9.56 8.73 7.76
CA TRP A 41 -10.66 7.90 8.25
C TRP A 41 -12.04 8.49 7.98
N ARG A 42 -12.11 9.73 7.44
CA ARG A 42 -13.35 10.46 7.14
C ARG A 42 -13.32 11.22 5.82
N GLU A 43 -12.13 11.58 5.34
CA GLU A 43 -11.89 12.39 4.16
C GLU A 43 -11.11 11.61 3.09
N PRO A 44 -11.19 11.99 1.80
CA PRO A 44 -10.33 11.42 0.78
C PRO A 44 -8.84 11.55 1.14
N LEU A 45 -8.09 10.46 0.98
CA LEU A 45 -6.63 10.41 1.27
C LEU A 45 -5.85 11.57 0.65
N ARG A 46 -6.21 11.96 -0.57
CA ARG A 46 -5.51 13.02 -1.31
C ARG A 46 -5.59 14.38 -0.64
N ASN A 47 -6.62 14.64 0.16
CA ASN A 47 -6.79 15.91 0.87
C ASN A 47 -5.68 16.18 1.89
N SER A 48 -4.95 15.14 2.32
CA SER A 48 -3.86 15.28 3.30
C SER A 48 -2.50 15.60 2.67
N LEU A 49 -2.33 15.48 1.35
CA LEU A 49 -1.03 15.64 0.71
C LEU A 49 -0.46 17.06 0.88
N GLU A 50 -1.21 18.07 0.49
CA GLU A 50 -0.78 19.46 0.60
C GLU A 50 -0.63 19.93 2.07
N PRO A 51 -1.59 19.68 2.97
CA PRO A 51 -1.44 20.04 4.38
C PRO A 51 -0.22 19.42 5.08
N LEU A 52 0.18 18.19 4.70
CA LEU A 52 1.39 17.58 5.26
C LEU A 52 2.67 18.25 4.76
N LEU A 53 2.70 18.71 3.51
CA LEU A 53 3.82 19.48 2.99
C LEU A 53 3.90 20.88 3.65
N GLU A 54 2.76 21.54 3.86
CA GLU A 54 2.69 22.79 4.66
C GLU A 54 3.20 22.57 6.08
N ALA A 55 2.78 21.47 6.74
CA ALA A 55 3.22 21.11 8.07
C ALA A 55 4.75 20.93 8.14
N TYR A 56 5.34 20.24 7.14
CA TYR A 56 6.80 20.13 7.02
C TYR A 56 7.49 21.48 6.94
N GLN A 57 7.04 22.36 6.01
CA GLN A 57 7.64 23.69 5.83
C GLN A 57 7.56 24.52 7.10
N PHE A 58 6.42 24.46 7.77
CA PHE A 58 6.18 25.17 9.02
C PHE A 58 7.05 24.64 10.15
N ALA A 59 7.11 23.32 10.34
CA ALA A 59 7.96 22.67 11.34
C ALA A 59 9.44 23.01 11.14
N LYS A 60 9.92 22.94 9.89
CA LYS A 60 11.31 23.27 9.54
C LYS A 60 11.65 24.72 9.89
N LYS A 61 10.74 25.67 9.59
CA LYS A 61 10.89 27.07 9.94
C LYS A 61 10.97 27.31 11.45
N MET A 62 10.22 26.52 12.23
CA MET A 62 10.19 26.61 13.70
C MET A 62 11.29 25.80 14.38
N GLY A 63 12.11 25.05 13.65
CA GLY A 63 13.17 24.20 14.20
C GLY A 63 12.66 22.88 14.79
N ASP A 64 11.39 22.51 14.57
CA ASP A 64 10.82 21.22 15.01
C ASP A 64 11.14 20.12 13.98
N LEU A 65 12.40 19.66 13.99
CA LEU A 65 12.92 18.73 12.99
C LEU A 65 12.22 17.37 13.01
N LEU A 66 11.75 16.93 14.18
CA LEU A 66 11.01 15.67 14.32
C LEU A 66 9.68 15.74 13.54
N TYR A 67 8.88 16.76 13.75
CA TYR A 67 7.60 16.89 13.05
C TYR A 67 7.78 17.35 11.59
N ALA A 68 8.88 18.01 11.24
CA ALA A 68 9.27 18.23 9.85
C ALA A 68 9.49 16.88 9.13
N SER A 69 10.26 15.99 9.72
CA SER A 69 10.52 14.67 9.14
C SER A 69 9.24 13.79 9.03
N PHE A 70 8.37 13.81 10.04
CA PHE A 70 7.07 13.12 9.95
C PHE A 70 6.17 13.73 8.87
N GLY A 71 6.16 15.04 8.68
CA GLY A 71 5.41 15.69 7.59
C GLY A 71 5.84 15.19 6.21
N LEU A 72 7.15 15.10 5.98
CA LEU A 72 7.72 14.53 4.75
C LEU A 72 7.36 13.05 4.58
N TYR A 73 7.56 12.25 5.62
CA TYR A 73 7.26 10.81 5.59
C TYR A 73 5.80 10.55 5.24
N TYR A 74 4.84 11.12 5.97
CA TYR A 74 3.42 10.88 5.69
C TYR A 74 2.95 11.45 4.35
N ASN A 75 3.50 12.59 3.90
CA ASN A 75 3.24 13.08 2.55
C ASN A 75 3.69 12.05 1.49
N SER A 76 4.88 11.49 1.66
CA SER A 76 5.44 10.49 0.75
C SER A 76 4.66 9.17 0.78
N ALA A 77 4.35 8.65 1.97
CA ALA A 77 3.55 7.45 2.13
C ALA A 77 2.19 7.59 1.45
N LEU A 78 1.49 8.71 1.66
CA LEU A 78 0.20 8.94 1.03
C LEU A 78 0.27 9.05 -0.50
N ARG A 79 1.39 9.51 -1.08
CA ARG A 79 1.59 9.48 -2.54
C ARG A 79 1.54 8.04 -3.08
N PHE A 80 2.18 7.10 -2.39
CA PHE A 80 2.12 5.68 -2.73
C PHE A 80 0.69 5.14 -2.61
N TYR A 81 0.03 5.32 -1.45
CA TYR A 81 -1.31 4.80 -1.19
C TYR A 81 -2.43 5.49 -2.00
N THR A 82 -2.16 6.65 -2.61
CA THR A 82 -3.07 7.28 -3.57
C THR A 82 -2.82 6.87 -5.02
N GLY A 83 -1.82 6.01 -5.28
CA GLY A 83 -1.51 5.47 -6.59
C GLY A 83 -0.82 6.47 -7.52
N GLN A 84 -0.01 7.38 -7.00
CA GLN A 84 0.81 8.26 -7.84
C GLN A 84 1.84 7.45 -8.62
N TYR A 85 2.35 8.01 -9.73
CA TYR A 85 3.33 7.37 -10.61
C TYR A 85 4.58 6.95 -9.84
N LEU A 86 4.87 5.64 -9.80
CA LEU A 86 5.90 5.06 -8.94
C LEU A 86 7.30 5.66 -9.12
N PRO A 87 7.80 5.92 -10.35
CA PRO A 87 9.10 6.57 -10.49
C PRO A 87 9.20 7.93 -9.80
N GLN A 88 8.13 8.75 -9.84
CA GLN A 88 8.09 10.03 -9.12
C GLN A 88 8.00 9.83 -7.60
N VAL A 89 7.24 8.81 -7.14
CA VAL A 89 7.19 8.45 -5.72
C VAL A 89 8.57 8.02 -5.24
N PHE A 90 9.29 7.20 -5.99
CA PHE A 90 10.62 6.72 -5.65
C PHE A 90 11.65 7.86 -5.60
N GLU A 91 11.65 8.75 -6.59
CA GLU A 91 12.50 9.94 -6.61
C GLU A 91 12.24 10.84 -5.38
N ASN A 92 10.97 11.11 -5.10
CA ASN A 92 10.56 11.86 -3.92
C ASN A 92 11.05 11.21 -2.62
N GLN A 93 10.85 9.89 -2.46
CA GLN A 93 11.31 9.13 -1.30
C GLN A 93 12.83 9.18 -1.14
N SER A 94 13.57 9.06 -2.25
CA SER A 94 15.04 9.11 -2.23
C SER A 94 15.57 10.49 -1.79
N ASN A 95 14.90 11.57 -2.19
CA ASN A 95 15.24 12.93 -1.76
C ASN A 95 14.88 13.15 -0.28
N ILE A 96 13.71 12.68 0.15
CA ILE A 96 13.26 12.76 1.54
C ILE A 96 14.22 12.00 2.48
N LEU A 97 14.71 10.84 2.09
CA LEU A 97 15.68 10.07 2.88
C LEU A 97 16.97 10.87 3.15
N LYS A 98 17.48 11.62 2.15
CA LYS A 98 18.65 12.49 2.33
C LYS A 98 18.34 13.60 3.35
N GLU A 99 17.20 14.26 3.18
CA GLU A 99 16.80 15.38 4.05
C GLU A 99 16.52 14.93 5.50
N ILE A 100 15.84 13.77 5.72
CA ILE A 100 15.60 13.21 7.05
C ILE A 100 16.92 12.83 7.74
N ARG A 101 17.90 12.33 6.98
CA ARG A 101 19.25 12.03 7.51
C ARG A 101 19.97 13.29 7.97
N GLU A 102 19.86 14.40 7.23
CA GLU A 102 20.41 15.70 7.63
C GLU A 102 19.76 16.26 8.90
N MET A 103 18.47 15.93 9.12
CA MET A 103 17.75 16.28 10.34
C MET A 103 18.09 15.38 11.55
N ASN A 104 18.89 14.32 11.37
CA ASN A 104 19.24 13.33 12.41
C ASN A 104 18.01 12.66 13.06
N GLN A 105 17.01 12.28 12.26
CA GLN A 105 15.77 11.63 12.71
C GLN A 105 15.78 10.12 12.35
N ASP A 106 16.52 9.33 13.12
CA ASP A 106 16.80 7.92 12.81
C ASP A 106 15.54 7.06 12.65
N LEU A 107 14.54 7.20 13.54
CA LEU A 107 13.28 6.47 13.42
C LEU A 107 12.60 6.75 12.09
N VAL A 108 12.40 8.03 11.76
CA VAL A 108 11.69 8.41 10.54
C VAL A 108 12.49 8.03 9.29
N TYR A 109 13.83 8.04 9.38
CA TYR A 109 14.70 7.51 8.34
C TYR A 109 14.48 6.02 8.09
N LEU A 110 14.42 5.19 9.16
CA LEU A 110 14.25 3.75 9.04
C LEU A 110 12.91 3.37 8.41
N ILE A 111 11.80 3.98 8.86
CA ILE A 111 10.47 3.71 8.27
C ILE A 111 10.40 4.19 6.81
N SER A 112 10.99 5.33 6.48
CA SER A 112 11.05 5.81 5.09
C SER A 112 11.91 4.90 4.21
N ALA A 113 13.00 4.33 4.74
CA ALA A 113 13.84 3.39 4.02
C ALA A 113 13.11 2.07 3.70
N ILE A 114 12.28 1.57 4.61
CA ILE A 114 11.42 0.39 4.37
C ILE A 114 10.47 0.63 3.19
N GLU A 115 9.77 1.76 3.17
CA GLU A 115 8.87 2.10 2.06
C GLU A 115 9.62 2.28 0.74
N ASN A 116 10.80 2.90 0.76
CA ASN A 116 11.63 3.09 -0.42
C ASN A 116 12.08 1.75 -1.03
N GLN A 117 12.41 0.73 -0.21
CA GLN A 117 12.70 -0.62 -0.67
C GLN A 117 11.50 -1.24 -1.40
N MET A 118 10.31 -1.12 -0.81
CA MET A 118 9.08 -1.65 -1.40
C MET A 118 8.78 -1.02 -2.76
N VAL A 119 8.89 0.30 -2.87
CA VAL A 119 8.66 1.01 -4.14
C VAL A 119 9.73 0.67 -5.17
N HIS A 120 11.00 0.57 -4.78
CA HIS A 120 12.10 0.13 -5.64
C HIS A 120 11.80 -1.24 -6.27
N ASN A 121 11.35 -2.21 -5.48
CA ASN A 121 11.07 -3.56 -5.95
C ASN A 121 9.85 -3.66 -6.89
N LEU A 122 8.99 -2.65 -6.93
CA LEU A 122 7.91 -2.54 -7.93
C LEU A 122 8.41 -1.95 -9.27
N ILE A 123 9.50 -1.17 -9.24
CA ILE A 123 10.05 -0.49 -10.41
C ILE A 123 11.17 -1.31 -11.05
N GLU A 124 12.13 -1.77 -10.25
CA GLU A 124 13.31 -2.47 -10.76
C GLU A 124 13.10 -3.98 -10.83
N VAL A 125 13.41 -4.54 -12.01
CA VAL A 125 13.35 -5.98 -12.24
C VAL A 125 14.49 -6.67 -11.47
N GLN A 126 14.14 -7.62 -10.61
CA GLN A 126 15.08 -8.37 -9.78
C GLN A 126 14.77 -9.86 -9.86
N ASP A 127 15.77 -10.71 -9.55
CA ASP A 127 15.58 -12.17 -9.49
C ASP A 127 14.55 -12.56 -8.43
N ASP A 128 14.56 -11.88 -7.29
CA ASP A 128 13.57 -12.04 -6.23
C ASP A 128 12.95 -10.68 -5.85
N PRO A 129 11.73 -10.38 -6.32
CA PRO A 129 11.06 -9.13 -6.06
C PRO A 129 10.63 -8.95 -4.58
N LEU A 130 10.75 -9.99 -3.76
CA LEU A 130 10.40 -9.94 -2.34
C LEU A 130 11.60 -9.60 -1.45
N THR A 131 12.83 -9.57 -1.97
CA THR A 131 14.01 -9.26 -1.17
C THR A 131 14.39 -7.79 -1.27
N TYR A 132 14.56 -7.12 -0.12
CA TYR A 132 15.01 -5.74 -0.02
C TYR A 132 16.53 -5.68 -0.03
N ARG A 133 17.13 -5.03 -1.05
CA ARG A 133 18.59 -4.95 -1.26
C ARG A 133 19.09 -3.58 -1.74
N TYR A 134 18.17 -2.69 -2.08
CA TYR A 134 18.53 -1.41 -2.66
C TYR A 134 19.39 -0.58 -1.69
N ASN A 135 20.45 0.04 -2.22
CA ASN A 135 21.31 0.96 -1.49
C ASN A 135 21.91 0.39 -0.19
N GLY A 136 22.28 -0.90 -0.21
CA GLY A 136 22.90 -1.56 0.95
C GLY A 136 21.94 -1.77 2.13
N PHE A 137 20.64 -1.86 1.88
CA PHE A 137 19.66 -2.16 2.92
C PHE A 137 20.00 -3.48 3.62
N ASP A 138 20.08 -3.44 4.93
CA ASP A 138 20.42 -4.55 5.81
C ASP A 138 19.32 -4.73 6.85
N GLN A 139 18.56 -5.82 6.70
CA GLN A 139 17.43 -6.12 7.58
C GLN A 139 17.85 -6.34 9.02
N GLU A 140 18.97 -7.04 9.26
CA GLU A 140 19.41 -7.40 10.62
C GLU A 140 19.76 -6.13 11.38
N LYS A 141 20.60 -5.28 10.80
CA LYS A 141 20.97 -3.98 11.39
C LYS A 141 19.78 -3.06 11.59
N MET A 142 18.82 -3.08 10.66
CA MET A 142 17.60 -2.30 10.83
C MET A 142 16.80 -2.80 12.03
N PHE A 143 16.62 -4.13 12.16
CA PHE A 143 15.84 -4.71 13.25
C PHE A 143 16.52 -4.52 14.61
N GLU A 144 17.87 -4.61 14.71
CA GLU A 144 18.62 -4.25 15.90
C GLU A 144 18.30 -2.84 16.36
N LYS A 145 18.36 -1.86 15.45
CA LYS A 145 18.00 -0.46 15.77
C LYS A 145 16.56 -0.29 16.19
N LEU A 146 15.61 -0.97 15.53
CA LEU A 146 14.19 -0.92 15.90
C LEU A 146 13.94 -1.57 17.28
N ASP A 147 14.74 -2.58 17.66
CA ASP A 147 14.68 -3.17 19.01
C ASP A 147 15.23 -2.22 20.07
N GLU A 148 16.34 -1.55 19.80
CA GLU A 148 16.92 -0.53 20.69
C GLU A 148 15.91 0.57 21.05
N ILE A 149 15.13 1.02 20.08
CA ILE A 149 14.10 2.07 20.28
C ILE A 149 12.70 1.52 20.59
N GLN A 150 12.58 0.19 20.74
CA GLN A 150 11.31 -0.53 21.02
C GLN A 150 10.19 -0.28 20.01
N ASP A 151 10.52 -0.04 18.74
CA ASP A 151 9.53 0.22 17.69
C ASP A 151 9.07 -1.07 16.99
N GLN A 152 7.90 -1.56 17.37
CA GLN A 152 7.25 -2.72 16.77
C GLN A 152 6.48 -2.33 15.48
N ALA A 153 6.02 -1.09 15.38
CA ALA A 153 5.20 -0.64 14.26
C ALA A 153 5.99 -0.68 12.93
N SER A 154 7.26 -0.26 12.94
CA SER A 154 8.11 -0.32 11.74
C SER A 154 8.46 -1.77 11.35
N LYS A 155 8.52 -2.71 12.29
CA LYS A 155 8.66 -4.14 11.96
C LYS A 155 7.39 -4.69 11.32
N PHE A 156 6.22 -4.25 11.79
CA PHE A 156 4.95 -4.54 11.12
C PHE A 156 4.96 -3.99 9.68
N ASP A 157 5.34 -2.73 9.47
CA ASP A 157 5.38 -2.10 8.15
C ASP A 157 6.36 -2.80 7.19
N TYR A 158 7.50 -3.29 7.70
CA TYR A 158 8.43 -4.11 6.92
C TYR A 158 7.77 -5.38 6.37
N TYR A 159 7.11 -6.17 7.22
CA TYR A 159 6.45 -7.41 6.79
C TYR A 159 5.17 -7.14 6.01
N HIS A 160 4.46 -6.04 6.28
CA HIS A 160 3.35 -5.58 5.45
C HIS A 160 3.80 -5.27 4.03
N GLY A 161 4.91 -4.54 3.84
CA GLY A 161 5.48 -4.25 2.53
C GLY A 161 5.86 -5.52 1.76
N LYS A 162 6.47 -6.50 2.44
CA LYS A 162 6.75 -7.83 1.88
C LYS A 162 5.50 -8.59 1.47
N LEU A 163 4.45 -8.55 2.29
CA LEU A 163 3.16 -9.16 1.98
C LEU A 163 2.50 -8.49 0.78
N LEU A 164 2.55 -7.16 0.70
CA LEU A 164 2.02 -6.41 -0.44
C LEU A 164 2.72 -6.83 -1.74
N LEU A 165 4.05 -6.89 -1.75
CA LEU A 165 4.82 -7.38 -2.89
C LEU A 165 4.44 -8.83 -3.24
N ALA A 166 4.37 -9.73 -2.25
CA ALA A 166 3.96 -11.11 -2.47
C ALA A 166 2.59 -11.20 -3.15
N CYS A 167 1.63 -10.37 -2.76
CA CYS A 167 0.30 -10.31 -3.40
C CYS A 167 0.36 -9.74 -4.81
N ILE A 168 1.13 -8.67 -5.05
CA ILE A 168 1.29 -8.07 -6.39
C ILE A 168 1.94 -9.07 -7.34
N PHE A 169 2.94 -9.83 -6.88
CA PHE A 169 3.62 -10.85 -7.71
C PHE A 169 2.95 -12.24 -7.66
N ASN A 170 1.75 -12.36 -7.04
CA ASN A 170 0.98 -13.60 -6.92
C ASN A 170 1.73 -14.75 -6.22
N ASN A 171 2.66 -14.44 -5.31
CA ASN A 171 3.37 -15.40 -4.47
C ASN A 171 2.68 -15.55 -3.11
N TYR A 172 1.50 -16.16 -3.12
CA TYR A 172 0.65 -16.23 -1.93
C TYR A 172 1.22 -17.14 -0.84
N SER A 173 2.02 -18.15 -1.19
CA SER A 173 2.67 -19.02 -0.21
C SER A 173 3.68 -18.27 0.66
N GLU A 174 4.49 -17.38 0.07
CA GLU A 174 5.34 -16.47 0.85
C GLU A 174 4.49 -15.41 1.57
N GLY A 175 3.40 -14.95 0.94
CA GLY A 175 2.45 -14.03 1.56
C GLY A 175 1.92 -14.53 2.92
N ILE A 176 1.61 -15.83 3.04
CA ILE A 176 1.15 -16.42 4.32
C ILE A 176 2.22 -16.30 5.40
N LYS A 177 3.50 -16.54 5.09
CA LYS A 177 4.59 -16.39 6.06
C LYS A 177 4.71 -14.93 6.53
N PHE A 178 4.57 -13.98 5.60
CA PHE A 178 4.62 -12.55 5.96
C PHE A 178 3.41 -12.09 6.76
N ILE A 179 2.22 -12.70 6.57
CA ILE A 179 1.05 -12.45 7.43
C ILE A 179 1.37 -12.84 8.87
N ASP A 180 1.91 -14.04 9.08
CA ASP A 180 2.20 -14.54 10.42
C ASP A 180 3.29 -13.69 11.12
N LEU A 181 4.30 -13.25 10.36
CA LEU A 181 5.34 -12.34 10.85
C LEU A 181 4.81 -10.93 11.13
N ALA A 182 3.99 -10.36 10.24
CA ALA A 182 3.37 -9.05 10.47
C ALA A 182 2.46 -9.06 11.71
N ASN A 183 1.65 -10.12 11.88
CA ASN A 183 0.77 -10.25 13.04
C ASN A 183 1.53 -10.32 14.37
N LYS A 184 2.77 -10.84 14.37
CA LYS A 184 3.63 -10.86 15.57
C LYS A 184 3.97 -9.46 16.08
N TYR A 185 4.04 -8.48 15.17
CA TYR A 185 4.42 -7.10 15.45
C TYR A 185 3.24 -6.11 15.37
N CYS A 186 2.04 -6.58 14.99
CA CYS A 186 0.86 -5.74 14.87
C CYS A 186 0.32 -5.38 16.26
N ASP A 187 0.54 -4.15 16.67
CA ASP A 187 0.03 -3.58 17.91
C ASP A 187 -1.14 -2.59 17.68
N GLU A 188 -1.54 -1.89 18.74
CA GLU A 188 -2.60 -0.87 18.63
C GLU A 188 -2.16 0.33 17.79
N ALA A 189 -0.87 0.69 17.79
CA ALA A 189 -0.33 1.79 17.00
C ALA A 189 -0.34 1.44 15.50
N SER A 190 0.16 0.26 15.13
CA SER A 190 0.15 -0.24 13.74
C SER A 190 -1.27 -0.28 13.16
N SER A 191 -2.26 -0.72 13.95
CA SER A 191 -3.66 -0.81 13.52
C SER A 191 -4.34 0.54 13.25
N ARG A 192 -3.69 1.64 13.57
CA ARG A 192 -4.17 3.02 13.35
C ARG A 192 -3.48 3.72 12.18
N GLN A 193 -2.48 3.10 11.58
CA GLN A 193 -1.74 3.66 10.46
C GLN A 193 -2.47 3.45 9.13
N ILE A 194 -2.11 4.24 8.12
CA ILE A 194 -2.66 4.12 6.76
C ILE A 194 -2.30 2.79 6.10
N THR A 195 -1.22 2.16 6.53
CA THR A 195 -0.78 0.83 6.07
C THR A 195 -1.76 -0.27 6.42
N TYR A 196 -2.49 -0.14 7.53
CA TYR A 196 -3.35 -1.21 8.04
C TYR A 196 -4.54 -1.59 7.15
N PRO A 197 -5.30 -0.66 6.51
CA PRO A 197 -6.33 -1.05 5.53
C PRO A 197 -5.77 -1.86 4.36
N THR A 198 -4.59 -1.51 3.86
CA THR A 198 -3.91 -2.27 2.80
C THR A 198 -3.45 -3.63 3.32
N PHE A 199 -2.94 -3.70 4.56
CA PHE A 199 -2.64 -5.00 5.20
C PHE A 199 -3.89 -5.89 5.27
N VAL A 200 -5.05 -5.37 5.67
CA VAL A 200 -6.32 -6.13 5.68
C VAL A 200 -6.67 -6.65 4.30
N LEU A 201 -6.51 -5.82 3.26
CA LEU A 201 -6.77 -6.18 1.87
C LEU A 201 -5.88 -7.33 1.41
N VAL A 202 -4.55 -7.17 1.53
CA VAL A 202 -3.57 -8.15 1.00
C VAL A 202 -3.50 -9.42 1.85
N ASN A 203 -3.73 -9.34 3.17
CA ASN A 203 -3.91 -10.50 4.03
C ASN A 203 -5.11 -11.34 3.57
N THR A 204 -6.23 -10.68 3.28
CA THR A 204 -7.43 -11.36 2.80
C THR A 204 -7.18 -12.03 1.44
N LEU A 205 -6.53 -11.33 0.51
CA LEU A 205 -6.20 -11.88 -0.81
C LEU A 205 -5.30 -13.12 -0.67
N ALA A 206 -4.14 -13.00 -0.02
CA ALA A 206 -3.21 -14.11 0.13
C ALA A 206 -3.84 -15.30 0.85
N SER A 207 -4.63 -15.04 1.90
CA SER A 207 -5.31 -16.09 2.65
C SER A 207 -6.32 -16.86 1.81
N TYR A 208 -7.25 -16.20 1.09
CA TYR A 208 -8.23 -16.90 0.26
C TYR A 208 -7.61 -17.63 -0.91
N GLN A 209 -6.52 -17.12 -1.50
CA GLN A 209 -5.81 -17.79 -2.58
C GLN A 209 -5.01 -19.02 -2.08
N HIS A 210 -4.53 -19.01 -0.85
CA HIS A 210 -3.77 -20.12 -0.27
C HIS A 210 -4.64 -21.19 0.39
N LEU A 211 -5.79 -20.85 0.98
CA LEU A 211 -6.67 -21.77 1.71
C LEU A 211 -6.99 -23.09 0.95
N PRO A 212 -7.24 -23.10 -0.38
CA PRO A 212 -7.50 -24.34 -1.11
C PRO A 212 -6.30 -25.31 -1.14
N LEU A 213 -5.10 -24.83 -0.84
CA LEU A 213 -3.86 -25.62 -0.81
C LEU A 213 -3.58 -26.20 0.57
N SER A 214 -4.20 -25.68 1.64
CA SER A 214 -4.00 -26.14 3.00
C SER A 214 -4.71 -27.48 3.26
N LYS A 215 -3.99 -28.43 3.84
CA LYS A 215 -4.50 -29.77 4.18
C LYS A 215 -4.84 -29.92 5.67
N VAL A 216 -4.66 -28.89 6.48
CA VAL A 216 -4.85 -28.91 7.94
C VAL A 216 -6.17 -28.23 8.31
N PRO A 217 -7.23 -28.97 8.68
CA PRO A 217 -8.56 -28.42 8.93
C PRO A 217 -8.60 -27.33 10.01
N ASP A 218 -7.84 -27.48 11.09
CA ASP A 218 -7.82 -26.52 12.19
C ASP A 218 -7.19 -25.18 11.77
N GLU A 219 -6.14 -25.21 10.96
CA GLU A 219 -5.55 -23.99 10.38
C GLU A 219 -6.53 -23.28 9.44
N VAL A 220 -7.23 -24.05 8.61
CA VAL A 220 -8.27 -23.51 7.70
C VAL A 220 -9.38 -22.82 8.51
N ASN A 221 -9.91 -23.48 9.55
CA ASN A 221 -10.98 -22.92 10.39
C ASN A 221 -10.52 -21.66 11.14
N LYS A 222 -9.30 -21.66 11.68
CA LYS A 222 -8.71 -20.49 12.32
C LYS A 222 -8.60 -19.33 11.33
N ARG A 223 -8.03 -19.57 10.15
CA ARG A 223 -7.85 -18.54 9.11
C ARG A 223 -9.20 -17.96 8.63
N LEU A 224 -10.20 -18.79 8.44
CA LEU A 224 -11.57 -18.34 8.07
C LEU A 224 -12.20 -17.47 9.16
N LYS A 225 -11.97 -17.75 10.43
CA LYS A 225 -12.43 -16.91 11.54
C LYS A 225 -11.73 -15.54 11.52
N ASP A 226 -10.42 -15.53 11.28
CA ASP A 226 -9.64 -14.30 11.18
C ASP A 226 -10.09 -13.45 9.99
N LEU A 227 -10.30 -14.07 8.81
CA LEU A 227 -10.82 -13.40 7.61
C LEU A 227 -12.18 -12.75 7.84
N LYS A 228 -13.08 -13.40 8.58
CA LYS A 228 -14.38 -12.81 8.96
C LYS A 228 -14.20 -11.57 9.84
N SER A 229 -13.20 -11.56 10.72
CA SER A 229 -12.86 -10.40 11.54
C SER A 229 -12.29 -9.25 10.69
N LEU A 230 -11.38 -9.55 9.75
CA LEU A 230 -10.79 -8.58 8.83
C LEU A 230 -11.84 -7.94 7.92
N GLU A 231 -12.80 -8.72 7.39
CA GLU A 231 -13.90 -8.17 6.60
C GLU A 231 -14.76 -7.19 7.42
N LYS A 232 -15.08 -7.51 8.68
CA LYS A 232 -15.79 -6.57 9.59
C LYS A 232 -14.98 -5.30 9.85
N THR A 233 -13.68 -5.42 9.97
CA THR A 233 -12.79 -4.27 10.12
C THR A 233 -12.84 -3.38 8.88
N MET A 234 -12.74 -3.96 7.67
CA MET A 234 -12.87 -3.21 6.43
C MET A 234 -14.26 -2.59 6.24
N GLN A 235 -15.32 -3.27 6.68
CA GLN A 235 -16.68 -2.69 6.70
C GLN A 235 -16.75 -1.43 7.55
N LEU A 236 -16.10 -1.44 8.73
CA LEU A 236 -16.04 -0.26 9.59
C LEU A 236 -15.30 0.89 8.91
N PHE A 237 -14.20 0.61 8.19
CA PHE A 237 -13.47 1.63 7.43
C PHE A 237 -14.30 2.19 6.30
N ALA A 238 -14.94 1.33 5.50
CA ALA A 238 -15.77 1.74 4.37
C ALA A 238 -17.00 2.56 4.79
N ILE A 239 -17.62 2.27 5.93
CA ILE A 239 -18.73 3.08 6.47
C ILE A 239 -18.25 4.50 6.84
N ASN A 240 -17.03 4.65 7.34
CA ASN A 240 -16.52 5.95 7.80
C ASN A 240 -15.89 6.77 6.66
N ALA A 241 -15.18 6.14 5.73
CA ALA A 241 -14.52 6.77 4.60
C ALA A 241 -14.71 5.95 3.31
N PRO A 242 -15.92 5.96 2.74
CA PRO A 242 -16.22 5.13 1.57
C PRO A 242 -15.33 5.44 0.36
N ASN A 243 -14.96 6.69 0.15
CA ASN A 243 -14.06 7.08 -0.94
C ASN A 243 -12.72 6.32 -0.89
N ASN A 244 -12.19 6.07 0.32
CA ASN A 244 -10.91 5.38 0.49
C ASN A 244 -11.02 3.85 0.50
N PHE A 245 -12.08 3.29 1.10
CA PHE A 245 -12.08 1.88 1.51
C PHE A 245 -13.20 1.03 0.92
N GLN A 246 -14.23 1.62 0.28
CA GLN A 246 -15.36 0.84 -0.25
C GLN A 246 -14.93 -0.13 -1.37
N GLY A 247 -13.99 0.28 -2.24
CA GLY A 247 -13.44 -0.59 -3.28
C GLY A 247 -12.70 -1.80 -2.71
N MET A 248 -11.92 -1.58 -1.63
CA MET A 248 -11.24 -2.67 -0.92
C MET A 248 -12.24 -3.64 -0.28
N LEU A 249 -13.35 -3.13 0.31
CA LEU A 249 -14.40 -3.98 0.85
C LEU A 249 -15.07 -4.84 -0.22
N TYR A 250 -15.42 -4.26 -1.37
CA TYR A 250 -15.99 -5.04 -2.48
C TYR A 250 -15.03 -6.14 -2.94
N PHE A 251 -13.74 -5.84 -3.02
CA PHE A 251 -12.71 -6.82 -3.39
C PHE A 251 -12.61 -7.97 -2.38
N ILE A 252 -12.59 -7.67 -1.08
CA ILE A 252 -12.59 -8.68 0.00
C ILE A 252 -13.82 -9.59 -0.11
N GLN A 253 -15.00 -9.02 -0.37
CA GLN A 253 -16.23 -9.76 -0.58
C GLN A 253 -16.16 -10.64 -1.83
N ALA A 254 -15.52 -10.15 -2.90
CA ALA A 254 -15.29 -10.94 -4.12
C ALA A 254 -14.42 -12.18 -3.83
N CYS A 255 -13.30 -12.01 -3.13
CA CYS A 255 -12.42 -13.12 -2.74
C CYS A 255 -13.15 -14.17 -1.89
N ARG A 256 -13.95 -13.74 -0.92
CA ARG A 256 -14.78 -14.62 -0.10
C ARG A 256 -15.80 -15.39 -0.94
N LEU A 257 -16.52 -14.72 -1.84
CA LEU A 257 -17.51 -15.34 -2.70
C LEU A 257 -16.90 -16.33 -3.69
N GLN A 258 -15.72 -15.98 -4.25
CA GLN A 258 -14.92 -16.88 -5.08
C GLN A 258 -14.55 -18.15 -4.33
N TYR A 259 -14.01 -18.04 -3.11
CA TYR A 259 -13.66 -19.18 -2.26
C TYR A 259 -14.85 -20.10 -1.99
N HIS A 260 -16.05 -19.55 -1.82
CA HIS A 260 -17.30 -20.32 -1.63
C HIS A 260 -17.98 -20.77 -2.94
N GLY A 261 -17.34 -20.64 -4.09
CA GLY A 261 -17.85 -21.07 -5.39
C GLY A 261 -19.05 -20.27 -5.93
N LYS A 262 -19.33 -19.08 -5.37
CA LYS A 262 -20.45 -18.21 -5.78
C LYS A 262 -20.03 -17.32 -6.95
N GLN A 263 -19.86 -17.92 -8.13
CA GLN A 263 -19.20 -17.33 -9.29
C GLN A 263 -19.77 -15.97 -9.71
N ASP A 264 -21.09 -15.89 -10.02
CA ASP A 264 -21.69 -14.64 -10.52
C ASP A 264 -21.67 -13.52 -9.48
N ALA A 265 -21.88 -13.87 -8.21
CA ALA A 265 -21.79 -12.93 -7.12
C ALA A 265 -20.34 -12.42 -6.90
N ALA A 266 -19.34 -13.29 -7.05
CA ALA A 266 -17.93 -12.90 -6.98
C ALA A 266 -17.56 -11.93 -8.11
N ILE A 267 -17.94 -12.25 -9.35
CA ILE A 267 -17.70 -11.38 -10.52
C ILE A 267 -18.33 -10.00 -10.31
N LYS A 268 -19.58 -9.95 -9.83
CA LYS A 268 -20.27 -8.69 -9.53
C LYS A 268 -19.50 -7.84 -8.53
N GLN A 269 -18.96 -8.44 -7.48
CA GLN A 269 -18.16 -7.71 -6.48
C GLN A 269 -16.80 -7.28 -7.00
N TYR A 270 -16.12 -8.10 -7.83
CA TYR A 270 -14.90 -7.69 -8.51
C TYR A 270 -15.14 -6.47 -9.42
N LEU A 271 -16.19 -6.49 -10.23
CA LEU A 271 -16.52 -5.35 -11.09
C LEU A 271 -16.83 -4.10 -10.27
N ALA A 272 -17.57 -4.21 -9.16
CA ALA A 272 -17.84 -3.09 -8.27
C ALA A 272 -16.55 -2.52 -7.64
N SER A 273 -15.59 -3.39 -7.27
CA SER A 273 -14.30 -2.95 -6.73
C SER A 273 -13.47 -2.18 -7.77
N ILE A 274 -13.45 -2.65 -9.02
CA ILE A 274 -12.75 -2.02 -10.14
C ILE A 274 -13.35 -0.64 -10.45
N GLU A 275 -14.68 -0.56 -10.58
CA GLU A 275 -15.37 0.71 -10.86
C GLU A 275 -15.15 1.74 -9.74
N HIS A 276 -15.15 1.30 -8.48
CA HIS A 276 -14.84 2.20 -7.36
C HIS A 276 -13.39 2.68 -7.40
N ALA A 277 -12.42 1.77 -7.58
CA ALA A 277 -11.00 2.13 -7.67
C ALA A 277 -10.75 3.13 -8.82
N LYS A 278 -11.38 2.91 -9.98
CA LYS A 278 -11.31 3.82 -11.13
C LYS A 278 -11.92 5.19 -10.82
N LYS A 279 -13.11 5.23 -10.23
CA LYS A 279 -13.81 6.46 -9.85
C LYS A 279 -12.97 7.30 -8.89
N GLU A 280 -12.41 6.66 -7.86
CA GLU A 280 -11.59 7.33 -6.85
C GLU A 280 -10.11 7.44 -7.26
N GLN A 281 -9.77 7.09 -8.51
CA GLN A 281 -8.44 7.20 -9.12
C GLN A 281 -7.33 6.43 -8.38
N PHE A 282 -7.64 5.31 -7.76
CA PHE A 282 -6.67 4.40 -7.17
C PHE A 282 -6.15 3.41 -8.23
N ILE A 283 -5.31 3.89 -9.15
CA ILE A 283 -4.84 3.12 -10.31
C ILE A 283 -4.16 1.80 -9.94
N HIS A 284 -3.41 1.78 -8.84
CA HIS A 284 -2.74 0.58 -8.32
C HIS A 284 -3.73 -0.48 -7.83
N LEU A 285 -4.81 -0.07 -7.16
CA LEU A 285 -5.89 -0.97 -6.76
C LEU A 285 -6.71 -1.44 -7.96
N GLU A 286 -6.99 -0.55 -8.91
CA GLU A 286 -7.65 -0.91 -10.16
C GLU A 286 -6.84 -1.99 -10.91
N ALA A 287 -5.51 -1.84 -11.00
CA ALA A 287 -4.61 -2.80 -11.61
C ALA A 287 -4.72 -4.17 -10.95
N LEU A 288 -4.55 -4.22 -9.61
CA LEU A 288 -4.63 -5.45 -8.82
C LEU A 288 -6.01 -6.13 -8.95
N PHE A 289 -7.10 -5.37 -8.84
CA PHE A 289 -8.46 -5.91 -8.88
C PHE A 289 -8.79 -6.48 -10.25
N ARG A 290 -8.36 -5.84 -11.34
CA ARG A 290 -8.48 -6.33 -12.72
C ARG A 290 -7.68 -7.62 -12.94
N GLU A 291 -6.45 -7.68 -12.42
CA GLU A 291 -5.62 -8.88 -12.51
C GLU A 291 -6.30 -10.07 -11.82
N GLN A 292 -6.78 -9.89 -10.59
CA GLN A 292 -7.43 -10.97 -9.85
C GLN A 292 -8.72 -11.45 -10.54
N LEU A 293 -9.51 -10.53 -11.11
CA LEU A 293 -10.67 -10.90 -11.91
C LEU A 293 -10.27 -11.62 -13.20
N ALA A 294 -9.19 -11.20 -13.88
CA ALA A 294 -8.68 -11.86 -15.07
C ALA A 294 -8.27 -13.30 -14.76
N LEU A 295 -7.50 -13.52 -13.70
CA LEU A 295 -7.10 -14.85 -13.26
C LEU A 295 -8.30 -15.73 -12.92
N TYR A 296 -9.32 -15.18 -12.28
CA TYR A 296 -10.55 -15.89 -11.97
C TYR A 296 -11.34 -16.27 -13.24
N TYR A 297 -11.44 -15.39 -14.23
CA TYR A 297 -12.06 -15.73 -15.52
C TYR A 297 -11.31 -16.84 -16.25
N ILE A 298 -9.98 -16.77 -16.31
CA ILE A 298 -9.14 -17.81 -16.91
C ILE A 298 -9.37 -19.16 -16.20
N GLN A 299 -9.32 -19.15 -14.86
CA GLN A 299 -9.54 -20.36 -14.06
C GLN A 299 -10.93 -21.01 -14.28
N THR A 300 -11.95 -20.19 -14.57
CA THR A 300 -13.33 -20.65 -14.81
C THR A 300 -13.67 -20.87 -16.29
N GLY A 301 -12.65 -20.88 -17.17
CA GLY A 301 -12.80 -21.15 -18.61
C GLY A 301 -13.35 -19.99 -19.45
N LYS A 302 -13.48 -18.80 -18.87
CA LYS A 302 -13.96 -17.59 -19.58
C LYS A 302 -12.77 -16.83 -20.19
N MET A 303 -12.03 -17.47 -21.11
CA MET A 303 -10.75 -16.98 -21.63
C MET A 303 -10.80 -15.56 -22.20
N GLU A 304 -11.77 -15.25 -23.08
CA GLU A 304 -11.90 -13.92 -23.72
C GLU A 304 -12.03 -12.78 -22.69
N PHE A 305 -12.85 -12.98 -21.66
CA PHE A 305 -13.00 -12.00 -20.57
C PHE A 305 -11.72 -11.90 -19.74
N GLY A 306 -11.05 -13.04 -19.50
CA GLY A 306 -9.77 -13.09 -18.79
C GLY A 306 -8.68 -12.30 -19.53
N GLU A 307 -8.51 -12.53 -20.83
CA GLU A 307 -7.57 -11.80 -21.69
C GLU A 307 -7.84 -10.30 -21.69
N MET A 308 -9.10 -9.92 -21.90
CA MET A 308 -9.50 -8.50 -21.87
C MET A 308 -9.17 -7.84 -20.55
N MET A 309 -9.47 -8.49 -19.43
CA MET A 309 -9.19 -7.93 -18.11
C MET A 309 -7.70 -7.88 -17.80
N LEU A 310 -6.91 -8.86 -18.24
CA LEU A 310 -5.47 -8.89 -18.05
C LEU A 310 -4.78 -7.78 -18.83
N LYS A 311 -5.16 -7.51 -20.08
CA LYS A 311 -4.66 -6.38 -20.87
C LYS A 311 -4.99 -5.03 -20.22
N LYS A 312 -6.20 -4.89 -19.67
CA LYS A 312 -6.58 -3.68 -18.91
C LYS A 312 -5.79 -3.54 -17.61
N SER A 313 -5.53 -4.63 -16.89
CA SER A 313 -4.66 -4.63 -15.70
C SER A 313 -3.24 -4.21 -16.06
N PHE A 314 -2.68 -4.79 -17.12
CA PHE A 314 -1.36 -4.42 -17.65
C PHE A 314 -1.26 -2.91 -17.95
N SER A 315 -2.26 -2.34 -18.64
CA SER A 315 -2.33 -0.91 -18.90
C SER A 315 -2.35 -0.06 -17.61
N CYS A 316 -3.10 -0.50 -16.58
CA CYS A 316 -3.12 0.17 -15.29
C CYS A 316 -1.75 0.10 -14.57
N TYR A 317 -1.08 -1.06 -14.54
CA TYR A 317 0.28 -1.18 -13.98
C TYR A 317 1.30 -0.33 -14.74
N LYS A 318 1.16 -0.22 -16.07
CA LYS A 318 1.99 0.65 -16.91
C LYS A 318 1.79 2.13 -16.53
N THR A 319 0.54 2.56 -16.38
CA THR A 319 0.20 3.93 -15.95
C THR A 319 0.73 4.22 -14.53
N TRP A 320 0.69 3.21 -13.64
CA TRP A 320 1.25 3.34 -12.30
C TRP A 320 2.79 3.34 -12.28
N GLY A 321 3.44 2.78 -13.32
CA GLY A 321 4.89 2.71 -13.44
C GLY A 321 5.53 1.48 -12.75
N ALA A 322 4.76 0.42 -12.50
CA ALA A 322 5.22 -0.82 -11.86
C ALA A 322 5.96 -1.74 -12.87
N ARG A 323 7.13 -1.31 -13.35
CA ARG A 323 7.89 -1.98 -14.43
C ARG A 323 8.23 -3.43 -14.10
N ALA A 324 8.66 -3.72 -12.86
CA ALA A 324 8.95 -5.08 -12.43
C ALA A 324 7.70 -5.99 -12.53
N LYS A 325 6.51 -5.46 -12.19
CA LYS A 325 5.26 -6.21 -12.34
C LYS A 325 4.85 -6.40 -13.79
N LEU A 326 5.09 -5.43 -14.68
CA LEU A 326 4.84 -5.60 -16.12
C LEU A 326 5.67 -6.74 -16.69
N ASN A 327 6.95 -6.79 -16.32
CA ASN A 327 7.85 -7.87 -16.72
C ASN A 327 7.37 -9.25 -16.21
N ASP A 328 6.95 -9.34 -14.95
CA ASP A 328 6.36 -10.54 -14.36
C ASP A 328 5.11 -11.02 -15.13
N LEU A 329 4.21 -10.10 -15.49
CA LEU A 329 3.00 -10.43 -16.24
C LEU A 329 3.29 -10.95 -17.66
N ILE A 330 4.27 -10.34 -18.36
CA ILE A 330 4.69 -10.81 -19.69
C ILE A 330 5.25 -12.24 -19.59
N HIS A 331 6.07 -12.52 -18.59
CA HIS A 331 6.65 -13.85 -18.39
C HIS A 331 5.58 -14.90 -18.03
N LYS A 332 4.60 -14.55 -17.20
CA LYS A 332 3.52 -15.47 -16.78
C LYS A 332 2.45 -15.69 -17.84
N HIS A 333 2.21 -14.69 -18.70
CA HIS A 333 1.13 -14.70 -19.70
C HIS A 333 1.61 -14.29 -21.10
N PRO A 334 2.67 -14.95 -21.65
CA PRO A 334 3.28 -14.54 -22.92
C PRO A 334 2.32 -14.64 -24.12
N ALA A 335 1.37 -15.57 -24.09
CA ALA A 335 0.38 -15.75 -25.17
C ALA A 335 -0.61 -14.57 -25.24
N ILE A 336 -0.91 -13.92 -24.11
CA ILE A 336 -1.89 -12.82 -24.02
C ILE A 336 -1.22 -11.46 -24.23
N LEU A 337 0.03 -11.30 -23.76
CA LEU A 337 0.74 -10.01 -23.67
C LEU A 337 1.90 -9.89 -24.67
N ARG A 338 1.99 -10.76 -25.69
CA ARG A 338 3.08 -10.76 -26.68
C ARG A 338 3.27 -9.39 -27.37
N ASP A 339 2.17 -8.75 -27.75
CA ASP A 339 2.20 -7.47 -28.45
C ASP A 339 2.66 -6.31 -27.54
N GLU A 340 2.50 -6.46 -26.23
CA GLU A 340 2.88 -5.46 -25.24
C GLU A 340 4.39 -5.52 -24.88
N SER A 341 5.07 -6.63 -25.16
CA SER A 341 6.48 -6.84 -24.83
C SER A 341 7.42 -5.85 -25.54
N SER A 342 7.13 -5.49 -26.79
CA SER A 342 7.90 -4.51 -27.56
C SER A 342 7.87 -3.10 -26.96
N VAL A 343 6.78 -2.75 -26.29
CA VAL A 343 6.56 -1.42 -25.69
C VAL A 343 7.35 -1.25 -24.40
N VAL A 344 7.56 -2.32 -23.62
CA VAL A 344 8.35 -2.28 -22.38
C VAL A 344 9.84 -2.13 -22.71
N GLN A 345 10.34 -2.83 -23.73
CA GLN A 345 11.74 -2.75 -24.16
C GLN A 345 12.15 -1.39 -24.75
N GLN A 346 11.24 -0.69 -25.44
CA GLN A 346 11.52 0.65 -25.98
C GLN A 346 11.66 1.71 -24.89
N ASN A 347 10.92 1.61 -23.79
CA ASN A 347 11.02 2.54 -22.66
C ASN A 347 12.32 2.33 -21.84
N ASP A 348 12.90 1.13 -21.85
CA ASP A 348 14.20 0.85 -21.22
C ASP A 348 15.35 1.57 -21.94
N ALA A 349 15.31 1.67 -23.27
CA ALA A 349 16.32 2.37 -24.04
C ALA A 349 16.31 3.90 -23.80
N PHE A 350 15.16 4.50 -23.56
CA PHE A 350 15.04 5.94 -23.26
C PHE A 350 15.46 6.32 -21.84
N SER A 351 15.27 5.45 -20.84
CA SER A 351 15.66 5.74 -19.45
C SER A 351 17.16 5.61 -19.21
N TYR A 352 17.86 4.72 -19.91
CA TYR A 352 19.32 4.56 -19.82
C TYR A 352 20.13 5.69 -20.50
N GLN A 353 19.58 6.37 -21.50
CA GLN A 353 20.23 7.52 -22.12
C GLN A 353 20.19 8.78 -21.23
N ASN A 354 19.08 9.03 -20.53
CA ASN A 354 18.94 10.21 -19.66
C ASN A 354 19.71 10.12 -18.33
N VAL A 355 20.13 8.93 -17.89
CA VAL A 355 20.93 8.74 -16.65
C VAL A 355 22.44 8.82 -16.94
N ARG A 356 22.88 8.67 -18.20
CA ARG A 356 24.30 8.82 -18.59
C ARG A 356 24.71 10.26 -18.90
N ASP A 357 23.74 11.14 -19.12
CA ASP A 357 23.97 12.54 -19.49
C ASP A 357 23.75 13.52 -18.32
N MET A 358 23.57 13.02 -17.07
CA MET A 358 23.60 13.75 -15.81
C MET A 358 24.79 13.30 -14.94
#